data_c9a3d6d94d8474158fc2bf8bec5098cc
#
_entry.id   c9a3d6d94d8474158fc2bf8bec5098cc
#
_cell.length_a   1.000
_cell.length_b   1.000
_cell.length_c   1.000
_cell.angle_alpha   90.00
_cell.angle_beta   90.00
_cell.angle_gamma   90.00
#
_symmetry.space_group_name_H-M   'P 1'
#
loop_
_entity.id
_entity.type
_entity.pdbx_description
1 polymer ?
#
loop_
_entity_poly.entity_id
_entity_poly.type
_entity_poly.pdbx_seq_one_letter_code
_entity_poly.pdbx_strand_id
1 'polypeptide(L)'
;MFQIGTRGSKLATTQAGHVRDWLIDAGFDSQLHIVTTAGDVNMAPVERIGVGVFTQALREALYAGECDIAVHSFKDLPTAPDERFRLVVPQRQDSREALVARDGLSLEQLPQGARVGTSAPRRISQLAALR
;
A
#
# COMPACT_ATOMS: atom_id res chain seq x y z
N MET A 1 16.24 -4.97 18.49
CA MET A 1 16.01 -4.15 17.29
C MET A 1 14.96 -4.85 16.45
N PHE A 2 13.81 -4.20 16.21
CA PHE A 2 12.71 -4.77 15.41
C PHE A 2 13.02 -4.74 13.91
N GLN A 3 12.75 -5.84 13.23
CA GLN A 3 12.83 -5.95 11.77
C GLN A 3 11.45 -5.71 11.18
N ILE A 4 11.30 -4.64 10.39
CA ILE A 4 10.02 -4.27 9.78
C ILE A 4 10.04 -4.71 8.32
N GLY A 5 9.38 -5.83 8.03
CA GLY A 5 9.25 -6.39 6.70
C GLY A 5 8.41 -5.50 5.79
N THR A 6 8.94 -5.18 4.62
CA THR A 6 8.27 -4.37 3.60
C THR A 6 8.72 -4.72 2.20
N ARG A 7 7.92 -4.38 1.19
CA ARG A 7 8.34 -4.43 -0.21
C ARG A 7 9.29 -3.30 -0.56
N GLY A 8 10.08 -3.48 -1.63
CA GLY A 8 11.06 -2.48 -2.08
C GLY A 8 10.47 -1.27 -2.83
N SER A 9 9.14 -1.19 -3.08
CA SER A 9 8.56 -0.04 -3.77
C SER A 9 8.59 1.22 -2.91
N LYS A 10 8.71 2.40 -3.56
CA LYS A 10 8.75 3.69 -2.84
C LYS A 10 7.58 3.88 -1.88
N LEU A 11 6.36 3.51 -2.29
CA LEU A 11 5.18 3.63 -1.41
C LEU A 11 5.29 2.70 -0.21
N ALA A 12 5.67 1.44 -0.42
CA ALA A 12 5.77 0.46 0.66
C ALA A 12 6.84 0.87 1.69
N THR A 13 8.03 1.27 1.22
CA THR A 13 9.11 1.73 2.11
C THR A 13 8.75 3.02 2.84
N THR A 14 8.00 3.93 2.24
CA THR A 14 7.48 5.13 2.92
C THR A 14 6.50 4.75 4.03
N GLN A 15 5.54 3.85 3.77
CA GLN A 15 4.57 3.41 4.78
C GLN A 15 5.24 2.65 5.92
N ALA A 16 6.18 1.75 5.61
CA ALA A 16 6.94 1.04 6.62
C ALA A 16 7.88 1.97 7.41
N GLY A 17 8.40 3.01 6.76
CA GLY A 17 9.19 4.05 7.40
C GLY A 17 8.42 4.77 8.51
N HIS A 18 7.14 5.08 8.30
CA HIS A 18 6.31 5.68 9.36
C HIS A 18 6.20 4.74 10.57
N VAL A 19 6.01 3.44 10.36
CA VAL A 19 5.93 2.47 11.45
C VAL A 19 7.26 2.37 12.19
N ARG A 20 8.37 2.35 11.45
CA ARG A 20 9.72 2.39 12.04
C ARG A 20 9.89 3.62 12.93
N ASP A 21 9.54 4.79 12.43
CA ASP A 21 9.74 6.06 13.14
C ASP A 21 8.88 6.09 14.40
N TRP A 22 7.62 5.62 14.36
CA TRP A 22 6.78 5.49 15.57
C TRP A 22 7.36 4.56 16.62
N LEU A 23 7.99 3.46 16.21
CA LEU A 23 8.65 2.54 17.14
C LEU A 23 9.88 3.18 17.77
N ILE A 24 10.69 3.88 16.97
CA ILE A 24 11.88 4.61 17.46
C ILE A 24 11.45 5.70 18.46
N ASP A 25 10.43 6.49 18.14
CA ASP A 25 9.89 7.51 19.03
C ASP A 25 9.35 6.92 20.34
N ALA A 26 8.87 5.67 20.31
CA ALA A 26 8.44 4.92 21.48
C ALA A 26 9.59 4.23 22.24
N GLY A 27 10.85 4.41 21.84
CA GLY A 27 12.03 3.86 22.48
C GLY A 27 12.43 2.46 22.01
N PHE A 28 11.93 1.98 20.87
CA PHE A 28 12.25 0.68 20.31
C PHE A 28 13.13 0.81 19.05
N ASP A 29 14.35 0.32 19.13
CA ASP A 29 15.22 0.24 17.96
C ASP A 29 14.55 -0.55 16.83
N SER A 30 14.49 0.02 15.64
CA SER A 30 13.78 -0.56 14.50
C SER A 30 14.44 -0.24 13.17
N GLN A 31 14.41 -1.19 12.24
CA GLN A 31 14.90 -1.00 10.88
C GLN A 31 14.01 -1.67 9.84
N LEU A 32 14.11 -1.23 8.59
CA LEU A 32 13.39 -1.84 7.48
C LEU A 32 14.13 -3.10 6.99
N HIS A 33 13.35 -4.15 6.76
CA HIS A 33 13.79 -5.39 6.12
C HIS A 33 13.05 -5.54 4.79
N ILE A 34 13.77 -5.41 3.67
CA ILE A 34 13.19 -5.49 2.33
C ILE A 34 13.00 -6.94 1.93
N VAL A 35 11.74 -7.32 1.68
CA VAL A 35 11.38 -8.65 1.17
C VAL A 35 10.99 -8.50 -0.29
N THR A 36 11.72 -9.19 -1.17
CA THR A 36 11.42 -9.21 -2.61
C THR A 36 10.24 -10.14 -2.86
N THR A 37 9.20 -9.62 -3.50
CA THR A 37 8.01 -10.41 -3.86
C THR A 37 7.99 -10.75 -5.34
N ALA A 38 7.30 -11.83 -5.72
CA ALA A 38 7.10 -12.18 -7.12
C ALA A 38 6.41 -11.05 -7.93
N GLY A 39 5.57 -10.25 -7.26
CA GLY A 39 4.94 -9.07 -7.87
C GLY A 39 5.88 -7.90 -8.10
N ASP A 40 7.02 -7.83 -7.40
CA ASP A 40 8.03 -6.79 -7.61
C ASP A 40 8.93 -7.13 -8.82
N VAL A 41 9.03 -8.41 -9.16
CA VAL A 41 9.83 -8.89 -10.29
C VAL A 41 9.01 -8.94 -11.59
N ASN A 42 7.71 -9.21 -11.48
CA ASN A 42 6.81 -9.35 -12.63
C ASN A 42 5.94 -8.11 -12.79
N MET A 43 6.18 -7.30 -13.81
CA MET A 43 5.45 -6.07 -14.14
C MET A 43 4.08 -6.32 -14.83
N ALA A 44 3.63 -7.58 -14.94
CA ALA A 44 2.32 -7.89 -15.51
C ALA A 44 1.17 -7.31 -14.65
N PRO A 45 0.00 -6.99 -15.24
CA PRO A 45 -1.17 -6.55 -14.50
C PRO A 45 -1.54 -7.54 -13.38
N VAL A 46 -1.89 -7.03 -12.19
CA VAL A 46 -2.25 -7.83 -10.99
C VAL A 46 -3.32 -8.88 -11.26
N GLU A 47 -4.26 -8.58 -12.17
CA GLU A 47 -5.30 -9.51 -12.62
C GLU A 47 -4.74 -10.81 -13.22
N ARG A 48 -3.53 -10.76 -13.78
CA ARG A 48 -2.82 -11.92 -14.35
C ARG A 48 -1.89 -12.62 -13.37
N ILE A 49 -1.46 -11.94 -12.31
CA ILE A 49 -0.51 -12.47 -11.34
C ILE A 49 -1.23 -13.17 -10.18
N GLY A 50 -2.49 -12.81 -9.92
CA GLY A 50 -3.35 -13.40 -8.90
C GLY A 50 -3.41 -12.63 -7.59
N VAL A 51 -4.44 -12.96 -6.78
CA VAL A 51 -4.67 -12.34 -5.47
C VAL A 51 -3.60 -12.79 -4.48
N GLY A 52 -3.08 -11.85 -3.70
CA GLY A 52 -2.13 -12.15 -2.62
C GLY A 52 -0.66 -12.20 -3.00
N VAL A 53 -0.32 -12.04 -4.29
CA VAL A 53 1.08 -12.08 -4.76
C VAL A 53 2.00 -11.08 -4.02
N PHE A 54 1.45 -9.94 -3.59
CA PHE A 54 2.18 -8.91 -2.85
C PHE A 54 2.23 -9.14 -1.34
N THR A 55 1.43 -10.08 -0.84
CA THR A 55 1.31 -10.33 0.61
C THR A 55 1.93 -11.66 1.03
N GLN A 56 1.96 -12.64 0.13
CA GLN A 56 2.42 -13.99 0.46
C GLN A 56 3.88 -14.02 0.94
N ALA A 57 4.80 -13.44 0.17
CA ALA A 57 6.22 -13.46 0.53
C ALA A 57 6.50 -12.76 1.87
N LEU A 58 5.82 -11.63 2.14
CA LEU A 58 5.95 -10.96 3.43
C LEU A 58 5.37 -11.78 4.59
N ARG A 59 4.28 -12.53 4.37
CA ARG A 59 3.71 -13.43 5.37
C ARG A 59 4.64 -14.59 5.68
N GLU A 60 5.26 -15.16 4.65
CA GLU A 60 6.22 -16.24 4.85
C GLU A 60 7.47 -15.74 5.60
N ALA A 61 8.01 -14.57 5.24
CA ALA A 61 9.12 -13.95 5.96
C ALA A 61 8.77 -13.66 7.44
N LEU A 62 7.56 -13.16 7.71
CA LEU A 62 7.07 -12.94 9.07
C LEU A 62 6.93 -14.27 9.83
N TYR A 63 6.38 -15.30 9.20
CA TYR A 63 6.22 -16.61 9.81
C TYR A 63 7.55 -17.33 10.06
N ALA A 64 8.51 -17.14 9.17
CA ALA A 64 9.87 -17.66 9.31
C ALA A 64 10.72 -16.90 10.37
N GLY A 65 10.21 -15.78 10.90
CA GLY A 65 10.94 -14.95 11.85
C GLY A 65 12.04 -14.08 11.21
N GLU A 66 11.99 -13.88 9.89
CA GLU A 66 12.91 -12.98 9.18
C GLU A 66 12.59 -11.51 9.48
N CYS A 67 11.35 -11.22 9.84
CA CYS A 67 10.92 -9.93 10.35
C CYS A 67 9.92 -10.10 11.49
N ASP A 68 9.78 -9.08 12.35
CA ASP A 68 8.90 -9.07 13.51
C ASP A 68 7.55 -8.46 13.18
N ILE A 69 7.52 -7.54 12.22
CA ILE A 69 6.33 -6.81 11.76
C ILE A 69 6.35 -6.78 10.23
N ALA A 70 5.23 -7.06 9.60
CA ALA A 70 5.05 -6.88 8.16
C ALA A 70 4.07 -5.72 7.90
N VAL A 71 4.51 -4.74 7.10
CA VAL A 71 3.71 -3.55 6.79
C VAL A 71 3.12 -3.65 5.38
N HIS A 72 1.81 -3.50 5.31
CA HIS A 72 1.03 -3.55 4.07
C HIS A 72 0.10 -2.36 3.90
N SER A 73 -0.17 -1.95 2.67
CA SER A 73 -1.37 -1.19 2.39
C SER A 73 -2.59 -2.07 2.67
N PHE A 74 -3.53 -1.61 3.49
CA PHE A 74 -4.67 -2.43 3.95
C PHE A 74 -5.49 -3.03 2.80
N LYS A 75 -5.62 -2.30 1.70
CA LYS A 75 -6.31 -2.75 0.48
C LYS A 75 -5.72 -4.01 -0.16
N ASP A 76 -4.44 -4.29 0.09
CA ASP A 76 -3.72 -5.41 -0.53
C ASP A 76 -3.81 -6.68 0.32
N LEU A 77 -4.32 -6.58 1.56
CA LEU A 77 -4.52 -7.73 2.44
C LEU A 77 -5.72 -8.56 1.97
N PRO A 78 -5.64 -9.89 2.01
CA PRO A 78 -6.80 -10.75 1.81
C PRO A 78 -7.89 -10.47 2.84
N THR A 79 -9.14 -10.64 2.46
CA THR A 79 -10.30 -10.48 3.36
C THR A 79 -10.39 -11.61 4.39
N ALA A 80 -9.96 -12.82 4.02
CA ALA A 80 -9.90 -13.94 4.95
C ALA A 80 -8.77 -13.71 5.97
N PRO A 81 -9.04 -13.82 7.28
CA PRO A 81 -8.03 -13.72 8.32
C PRO A 81 -7.03 -14.88 8.21
N ASP A 82 -5.82 -14.64 8.66
CA ASP A 82 -4.80 -15.67 8.83
C ASP A 82 -4.48 -15.75 10.32
N GLU A 83 -4.89 -16.84 10.95
CA GLU A 83 -4.78 -17.04 12.41
C GLU A 83 -3.34 -17.08 12.93
N ARG A 84 -2.36 -17.23 12.04
CA ARG A 84 -0.93 -17.17 12.40
C ARG A 84 -0.49 -15.77 12.78
N PHE A 85 -1.25 -14.73 12.42
CA PHE A 85 -0.84 -13.34 12.56
C PHE A 85 -1.89 -12.49 13.26
N ARG A 86 -1.40 -11.51 14.01
CA ARG A 86 -2.23 -10.45 14.54
C ARG A 86 -2.24 -9.26 13.58
N LEU A 87 -3.42 -8.82 13.19
CA LEU A 87 -3.60 -7.60 12.41
C LEU A 87 -3.75 -6.38 13.33
N VAL A 88 -2.92 -5.37 13.09
CA VAL A 88 -3.03 -4.05 13.73
C VAL A 88 -3.29 -3.02 12.64
N VAL A 89 -4.34 -2.23 12.79
CA VAL A 89 -4.69 -1.15 11.87
C VAL A 89 -4.50 0.17 12.62
N PRO A 90 -3.50 0.98 12.26
CA PRO A 90 -3.28 2.28 12.87
C PRO A 90 -4.40 3.27 12.50
N GLN A 91 -4.41 4.43 13.18
CA GLN A 91 -5.34 5.49 12.84
C GLN A 91 -5.21 5.86 11.34
N ARG A 92 -6.37 5.93 10.68
CA ARG A 92 -6.43 6.24 9.26
C ARG A 92 -6.07 7.70 9.01
N GLN A 93 -5.27 7.95 7.99
CA GLN A 93 -5.06 9.26 7.40
C GLN A 93 -6.32 9.75 6.68
N ASP A 94 -6.31 10.99 6.20
CA ASP A 94 -7.40 11.55 5.40
C ASP A 94 -7.77 10.59 4.24
N SER A 95 -9.04 10.24 4.15
CA SER A 95 -9.55 9.26 3.19
C SER A 95 -10.06 9.88 1.89
N ARG A 96 -10.00 11.21 1.76
CA ARG A 96 -10.46 11.91 0.57
C ARG A 96 -9.59 11.57 -0.62
N GLU A 97 -10.21 11.53 -1.79
CA GLU A 97 -9.48 11.44 -3.05
C GLU A 97 -8.85 12.80 -3.38
N ALA A 98 -7.69 12.77 -4.01
CA ALA A 98 -7.00 13.96 -4.47
C ALA A 98 -6.93 13.98 -5.99
N LEU A 99 -7.37 15.06 -6.61
CA LEU A 99 -7.14 15.35 -8.01
C LEU A 99 -5.81 16.11 -8.14
N VAL A 100 -4.87 15.53 -8.90
CA VAL A 100 -3.63 16.22 -9.26
C VAL A 100 -3.78 16.71 -10.68
N ALA A 101 -3.94 18.01 -10.86
CA ALA A 101 -4.14 18.65 -12.15
C ALA A 101 -3.07 19.68 -12.42
N ARG A 102 -2.78 19.94 -13.70
CA ARG A 102 -1.96 21.08 -14.13
C ARG A 102 -2.57 22.36 -13.59
N ASP A 103 -1.75 23.29 -13.14
CA ASP A 103 -2.14 24.60 -12.62
C ASP A 103 -3.09 24.54 -11.39
N GLY A 104 -3.17 23.38 -10.73
CA GLY A 104 -4.02 23.20 -9.55
C GLY A 104 -5.53 23.28 -9.82
N LEU A 105 -5.96 23.01 -11.05
CA LEU A 105 -7.38 23.09 -11.43
C LEU A 105 -8.24 22.12 -10.62
N SER A 106 -9.39 22.59 -10.16
CA SER A 106 -10.44 21.73 -9.58
C SER A 106 -11.16 20.91 -10.66
N LEU A 107 -11.95 19.93 -10.26
CA LEU A 107 -12.71 19.09 -11.19
C LEU A 107 -13.63 19.92 -12.09
N GLU A 108 -14.28 20.94 -11.52
CA GLU A 108 -15.20 21.84 -12.22
C GLU A 108 -14.47 22.74 -13.23
N GLN A 109 -13.21 23.06 -12.94
CA GLN A 109 -12.39 23.94 -13.79
C GLN A 109 -11.70 23.20 -14.94
N LEU A 110 -11.71 21.86 -14.92
CA LEU A 110 -11.13 21.10 -16.03
C LEU A 110 -11.89 21.40 -17.34
N PRO A 111 -11.18 21.58 -18.46
CA PRO A 111 -11.82 21.81 -19.75
C PRO A 111 -12.67 20.60 -20.19
N GLN A 112 -13.67 20.85 -21.01
CA GLN A 112 -14.45 19.77 -21.61
C GLN A 112 -13.53 18.83 -22.42
N GLY A 113 -13.71 17.51 -22.26
CA GLY A 113 -12.86 16.51 -22.88
C GLY A 113 -11.53 16.29 -22.18
N ALA A 114 -11.31 16.88 -20.99
CA ALA A 114 -10.12 16.59 -20.19
C ALA A 114 -9.97 15.09 -19.90
N ARG A 115 -8.74 14.61 -19.97
CA ARG A 115 -8.42 13.21 -19.71
C ARG A 115 -7.89 13.06 -18.28
N VAL A 116 -8.56 12.24 -17.48
CA VAL A 116 -8.14 11.92 -16.10
C VAL A 116 -7.58 10.50 -16.04
N GLY A 117 -6.34 10.36 -15.63
CA GLY A 117 -5.68 9.05 -15.49
C GLY A 117 -5.98 8.42 -14.13
N THR A 118 -6.48 7.20 -14.14
CA THR A 118 -6.63 6.36 -12.94
C THR A 118 -6.67 4.89 -13.32
N SER A 119 -6.16 4.01 -12.45
CA SER A 119 -6.28 2.55 -12.60
C SER A 119 -7.43 1.97 -11.77
N ALA A 120 -8.14 2.79 -10.99
CA ALA A 120 -9.20 2.33 -10.09
C ALA A 120 -10.58 2.37 -10.75
N PRO A 121 -11.24 1.22 -11.03
CA PRO A 121 -12.57 1.18 -11.66
C PRO A 121 -13.62 1.99 -10.91
N ARG A 122 -13.57 1.98 -9.57
CA ARG A 122 -14.46 2.77 -8.72
C ARG A 122 -14.34 4.27 -8.99
N ARG A 123 -13.11 4.79 -9.12
CA ARG A 123 -12.88 6.21 -9.44
C ARG A 123 -13.38 6.57 -10.83
N ILE A 124 -13.20 5.67 -11.80
CA ILE A 124 -13.74 5.86 -13.15
C ILE A 124 -15.25 6.05 -13.09
N SER A 125 -15.97 5.13 -12.42
CA SER A 125 -17.42 5.19 -12.29
C SER A 125 -17.90 6.46 -11.56
N GLN A 126 -17.23 6.84 -10.49
CA GLN A 126 -17.57 8.05 -9.73
C GLN A 126 -17.35 9.33 -10.54
N LEU A 127 -16.24 9.43 -11.26
CA LEU A 127 -15.96 10.58 -12.12
C LEU A 127 -16.95 10.67 -13.27
N ALA A 128 -17.27 9.56 -13.92
CA ALA A 128 -18.26 9.51 -15.00
C ALA A 128 -19.69 9.88 -14.54
N ALA A 129 -20.01 9.70 -13.27
CA ALA A 129 -21.30 10.12 -12.70
C ALA A 129 -21.36 11.62 -12.35
N LEU A 130 -20.22 12.28 -12.25
CA LEU A 130 -20.13 13.71 -11.91
C LEU A 130 -20.08 14.62 -13.15
N ARG A 131 -19.69 14.06 -14.32
CA ARG A 131 -19.50 14.82 -15.55
C ARG A 131 -19.83 14.01 -16.80
#